data_218e5fbd9d01b3018245603eefbc69ea
#
_entry.id   218e5fbd9d01b3018245603eefbc69ea
#
_cell.length_a   1.000
_cell.length_b   1.000
_cell.length_c   1.000
_cell.angle_alpha   90.00
_cell.angle_beta   90.00
_cell.angle_gamma   90.00
#
_symmetry.space_group_name_H-M   'P 1'
#
loop_
_entity.id
_entity.type
_entity.pdbx_description
1 polymer ?
#
loop_
_entity_poly.entity_id
_entity_poly.type
_entity_poly.pdbx_seq_one_letter_code
_entity_poly.pdbx_strand_id
1 'polypeptide(L)'
;MLLREDEAELCSLISGAIQEMEKDGTLEELRNKYIGDVINGKEPAAVEPEHFGDADTIKVALTGDRAPMDYFSAEGEAIGFNTALVTEVAKRIGKNVEFSSVDSGARAVALATGKADVVFWSQIGNYNDWDKADTGDQPENTIVTNPYVKSTLCYIVREDSPLVSR
;
A
#
# COMPACT_ATOMS: atom_id res chain seq x y z
N MET A 1 -0.48 5.33 1.66
CA MET A 1 0.35 5.49 0.44
C MET A 1 0.98 6.87 0.47
N LEU A 2 2.10 7.06 -0.18
CA LEU A 2 2.84 8.31 -0.24
C LEU A 2 2.85 8.80 -1.69
N LEU A 3 2.59 10.08 -1.88
CA LEU A 3 2.59 10.80 -3.16
C LEU A 3 3.44 12.06 -3.05
N ARG A 4 3.76 12.70 -4.17
CA ARG A 4 4.30 14.06 -4.17
C ARG A 4 3.24 15.05 -3.65
N GLU A 5 3.69 16.14 -3.05
CA GLU A 5 2.79 17.19 -2.54
C GLU A 5 1.99 17.88 -3.66
N ASP A 6 2.54 17.99 -4.87
CA ASP A 6 1.86 18.54 -6.05
C ASP A 6 0.76 17.62 -6.62
N GLU A 7 0.68 16.36 -6.17
CA GLU A 7 -0.37 15.39 -6.50
C GLU A 7 -1.52 15.37 -5.48
N ALA A 8 -1.81 16.49 -4.84
CA ALA A 8 -2.82 16.58 -3.77
C ALA A 8 -4.23 16.16 -4.24
N GLU A 9 -4.59 16.41 -5.49
CA GLU A 9 -5.87 15.99 -6.06
C GLU A 9 -5.94 14.46 -6.16
N LEU A 10 -4.90 13.81 -6.70
CA LEU A 10 -4.82 12.35 -6.77
C LEU A 10 -4.84 11.73 -5.35
N CYS A 11 -4.12 12.31 -4.41
CA CYS A 11 -4.11 11.86 -3.01
C CYS A 11 -5.51 11.93 -2.39
N SER A 12 -6.28 12.98 -2.69
CA SER A 12 -7.66 13.14 -2.22
C SER A 12 -8.60 12.10 -2.84
N LEU A 13 -8.48 11.85 -4.15
CA LEU A 13 -9.26 10.82 -4.84
C LEU A 13 -8.99 9.42 -4.27
N ILE A 14 -7.71 9.07 -4.10
CA ILE A 14 -7.30 7.80 -3.49
C ILE A 14 -7.86 7.67 -2.07
N SER A 15 -7.74 8.72 -1.26
CA SER A 15 -8.24 8.74 0.12
C SER A 15 -9.76 8.59 0.19
N GLY A 16 -10.48 9.23 -0.74
CA GLY A 16 -11.94 9.08 -0.88
C GLY A 16 -12.34 7.64 -1.22
N ALA A 17 -11.68 7.05 -2.21
CA ALA A 17 -11.93 5.65 -2.59
C ALA A 17 -11.65 4.68 -1.42
N ILE A 18 -10.58 4.88 -0.65
CA ILE A 18 -10.29 4.08 0.56
C ILE A 18 -11.41 4.20 1.59
N GLN A 19 -11.94 5.40 1.81
CA GLN A 19 -13.05 5.60 2.75
C GLN A 19 -14.34 4.92 2.27
N GLU A 20 -14.61 4.94 0.98
CA GLU A 20 -15.74 4.21 0.40
C GLU A 20 -15.60 2.70 0.58
N MET A 21 -14.40 2.16 0.30
CA MET A 21 -14.09 0.74 0.48
C MET A 21 -14.19 0.29 1.95
N GLU A 22 -13.87 1.17 2.90
CA GLU A 22 -14.06 0.89 4.32
C GLU A 22 -15.57 0.84 4.67
N LYS A 23 -16.38 1.72 4.11
CA LYS A 23 -17.82 1.80 4.37
C LYS A 23 -18.62 0.65 3.75
N ASP A 24 -18.25 0.23 2.56
CA ASP A 24 -18.96 -0.83 1.82
C ASP A 24 -18.44 -2.24 2.08
N GLY A 25 -17.35 -2.37 2.89
CA GLY A 25 -16.76 -3.65 3.27
C GLY A 25 -15.71 -4.19 2.30
N THR A 26 -15.51 -3.59 1.14
CA THR A 26 -14.52 -4.03 0.13
C THR A 26 -13.11 -4.10 0.70
N LEU A 27 -12.74 -3.13 1.55
CA LEU A 27 -11.40 -3.10 2.14
C LEU A 27 -11.17 -4.31 3.07
N GLU A 28 -12.19 -4.74 3.81
CA GLU A 28 -12.11 -5.93 4.65
C GLU A 28 -12.06 -7.22 3.81
N GLU A 29 -12.82 -7.29 2.73
CA GLU A 29 -12.75 -8.41 1.78
C GLU A 29 -11.35 -8.55 1.18
N LEU A 30 -10.72 -7.44 0.77
CA LEU A 30 -9.35 -7.45 0.29
C LEU A 30 -8.35 -7.90 1.36
N ARG A 31 -8.48 -7.44 2.60
CA ARG A 31 -7.64 -7.89 3.72
C ARG A 31 -7.78 -9.40 3.94
N ASN A 32 -9.00 -9.91 3.95
CA ASN A 32 -9.25 -11.33 4.14
C ASN A 32 -8.66 -12.16 3.00
N LYS A 33 -8.90 -11.74 1.75
CA LYS A 33 -8.44 -12.47 0.55
C LYS A 33 -6.92 -12.45 0.39
N TYR A 34 -6.29 -11.27 0.50
CA TYR A 34 -4.88 -11.10 0.16
C TYR A 34 -3.93 -11.19 1.35
N ILE A 35 -4.41 -11.04 2.58
CA ILE A 35 -3.61 -11.24 3.79
C ILE A 35 -4.04 -12.51 4.52
N GLY A 36 -5.31 -12.58 4.94
CA GLY A 36 -5.82 -13.68 5.75
C GLY A 36 -5.68 -15.04 5.09
N ASP A 37 -6.11 -15.17 3.86
CA ASP A 37 -6.04 -16.43 3.10
C ASP A 37 -4.59 -16.88 2.88
N VAL A 38 -3.69 -15.96 2.54
CA VAL A 38 -2.26 -16.26 2.31
C VAL A 38 -1.57 -16.70 3.60
N ILE A 39 -1.83 -16.03 4.73
CA ILE A 39 -1.31 -16.44 6.04
C ILE A 39 -1.81 -17.84 6.44
N ASN A 40 -3.03 -18.19 6.03
CA ASN A 40 -3.62 -19.52 6.26
C ASN A 40 -3.19 -20.57 5.22
N GLY A 41 -2.21 -20.27 4.38
CA GLY A 41 -1.61 -21.21 3.43
C GLY A 41 -2.37 -21.40 2.12
N LYS A 42 -3.30 -20.52 1.78
CA LYS A 42 -3.90 -20.50 0.44
C LYS A 42 -2.95 -19.87 -0.57
N GLU A 43 -3.06 -20.30 -1.80
CA GLU A 43 -2.34 -19.68 -2.92
C GLU A 43 -2.73 -18.21 -3.07
N PRO A 44 -1.77 -17.33 -3.36
CA PRO A 44 -2.05 -15.93 -3.61
C PRO A 44 -3.00 -15.74 -4.79
N ALA A 45 -4.02 -14.91 -4.61
CA ALA A 45 -4.92 -14.58 -5.70
C ALA A 45 -4.24 -13.62 -6.69
N ALA A 46 -4.47 -13.82 -7.99
CA ALA A 46 -4.07 -12.89 -9.02
C ALA A 46 -4.73 -11.52 -8.82
N VAL A 47 -4.05 -10.46 -9.26
CA VAL A 47 -4.57 -9.10 -9.32
C VAL A 47 -4.61 -8.70 -10.78
N GLU A 48 -5.81 -8.43 -11.29
CA GLU A 48 -6.02 -8.07 -12.69
C GLU A 48 -6.54 -6.63 -12.78
N PRO A 49 -5.71 -5.66 -13.14
CA PRO A 49 -6.14 -4.29 -13.34
C PRO A 49 -7.13 -4.17 -14.51
N GLU A 50 -8.20 -3.43 -14.31
CA GLU A 50 -9.07 -3.03 -15.41
C GLU A 50 -8.40 -1.95 -16.27
N HIS A 51 -8.68 -1.96 -17.57
CA HIS A 51 -8.17 -0.97 -18.51
C HIS A 51 -9.29 -0.01 -18.94
N PHE A 52 -9.07 1.29 -18.75
CA PHE A 52 -10.03 2.36 -19.00
C PHE A 52 -9.65 3.20 -20.23
N GLY A 53 -9.39 2.55 -21.36
CA GLY A 53 -9.08 3.24 -22.62
C GLY A 53 -7.94 4.26 -22.48
N ASP A 54 -8.19 5.52 -22.87
CA ASP A 54 -7.21 6.60 -22.82
C ASP A 54 -7.16 7.34 -21.46
N ALA A 55 -7.71 6.75 -20.38
CA ALA A 55 -7.64 7.36 -19.06
C ALA A 55 -6.19 7.46 -18.56
N ASP A 56 -5.94 8.45 -17.70
CA ASP A 56 -4.62 8.61 -17.08
C ASP A 56 -4.20 7.35 -16.32
N THR A 57 -2.91 7.12 -16.28
CA THR A 57 -2.31 5.97 -15.61
C THR A 57 -1.62 6.40 -14.31
N ILE A 58 -1.97 5.73 -13.21
CA ILE A 58 -1.27 5.85 -11.92
C ILE A 58 -0.06 4.91 -11.95
N LYS A 59 1.14 5.46 -11.86
CA LYS A 59 2.38 4.69 -11.77
C LYS A 59 2.69 4.36 -10.32
N VAL A 60 2.69 3.08 -9.99
CA VAL A 60 2.90 2.58 -8.63
C VAL A 60 4.21 1.82 -8.54
N ALA A 61 5.09 2.24 -7.65
CA ALA A 61 6.33 1.53 -7.40
C ALA A 61 6.23 0.64 -6.15
N LEU A 62 6.52 -0.65 -6.35
CA LEU A 62 6.51 -1.70 -5.33
C LEU A 62 7.94 -2.12 -5.00
N THR A 63 8.20 -2.50 -3.75
CA THR A 63 9.48 -3.14 -3.39
C THR A 63 9.52 -4.59 -3.83
N GLY A 64 8.37 -5.24 -3.89
CA GLY A 64 8.22 -6.57 -4.46
C GLY A 64 8.74 -7.72 -3.58
N ASP A 65 9.09 -7.45 -2.33
CA ASP A 65 9.70 -8.41 -1.39
C ASP A 65 8.92 -8.55 -0.07
N ARG A 66 7.69 -8.02 0.02
CA ARG A 66 6.93 -7.91 1.27
C ARG A 66 5.62 -8.71 1.27
N ALA A 67 5.72 -10.01 0.97
CA ALA A 67 4.53 -10.86 1.07
C ALA A 67 3.95 -10.82 2.51
N PRO A 68 2.63 -10.78 2.67
CA PRO A 68 1.57 -10.81 1.65
C PRO A 68 1.15 -9.40 1.16
N MET A 69 1.92 -8.36 1.48
CA MET A 69 1.53 -6.96 1.22
C MET A 69 1.74 -6.57 -0.24
N ASP A 70 2.99 -6.61 -0.71
CA ASP A 70 3.38 -6.30 -2.09
C ASP A 70 4.59 -7.15 -2.50
N TYR A 71 4.43 -7.95 -3.53
CA TYR A 71 5.47 -8.82 -4.06
C TYR A 71 5.19 -9.22 -5.50
N PHE A 72 6.15 -9.88 -6.14
CA PHE A 72 5.99 -10.39 -7.49
C PHE A 72 5.86 -11.91 -7.49
N SER A 73 4.99 -12.43 -8.37
CA SER A 73 4.89 -13.85 -8.64
C SER A 73 6.15 -14.37 -9.36
N ALA A 74 6.24 -15.67 -9.52
CA ALA A 74 7.33 -16.28 -10.31
C ALA A 74 7.32 -15.85 -11.77
N GLU A 75 6.16 -15.47 -12.29
CA GLU A 75 5.93 -14.96 -13.65
C GLU A 75 6.22 -13.46 -13.76
N GLY A 76 6.50 -12.78 -12.65
CA GLY A 76 6.80 -11.36 -12.61
C GLY A 76 5.56 -10.46 -12.49
N GLU A 77 4.40 -11.01 -12.16
CA GLU A 77 3.18 -10.25 -11.94
C GLU A 77 3.14 -9.64 -10.55
N ALA A 78 2.73 -8.38 -10.44
CA ALA A 78 2.54 -7.72 -9.17
C ALA A 78 1.31 -8.28 -8.44
N ILE A 79 1.49 -8.80 -7.24
CA ILE A 79 0.45 -9.42 -6.42
C ILE A 79 0.52 -8.93 -4.97
N GLY A 80 -0.49 -9.29 -4.18
CA GLY A 80 -0.58 -8.95 -2.76
C GLY A 80 -1.60 -7.87 -2.44
N PHE A 81 -1.76 -7.62 -1.16
CA PHE A 81 -2.80 -6.73 -0.65
C PHE A 81 -2.67 -5.28 -1.16
N ASN A 82 -1.47 -4.72 -1.15
CA ASN A 82 -1.23 -3.35 -1.60
C ASN A 82 -1.52 -3.19 -3.10
N THR A 83 -1.14 -4.19 -3.90
CA THR A 83 -1.41 -4.25 -5.34
C THR A 83 -2.92 -4.29 -5.60
N ALA A 84 -3.64 -5.19 -4.91
CA ALA A 84 -5.08 -5.31 -5.03
C ALA A 84 -5.82 -4.05 -4.57
N LEU A 85 -5.36 -3.44 -3.48
CA LEU A 85 -5.92 -2.18 -2.98
C LEU A 85 -5.84 -1.06 -4.01
N VAL A 86 -4.66 -0.82 -4.58
CA VAL A 86 -4.49 0.25 -5.58
C VAL A 86 -5.25 -0.07 -6.86
N THR A 87 -5.32 -1.32 -7.27
CA THR A 87 -6.13 -1.75 -8.42
C THR A 87 -7.61 -1.42 -8.22
N GLU A 88 -8.17 -1.74 -7.06
CA GLU A 88 -9.55 -1.39 -6.74
C GLU A 88 -9.76 0.13 -6.62
N VAL A 89 -8.82 0.86 -6.03
CA VAL A 89 -8.83 2.32 -6.00
C VAL A 89 -8.84 2.89 -7.42
N ALA A 90 -7.93 2.46 -8.29
CA ALA A 90 -7.83 2.93 -9.67
C ALA A 90 -9.14 2.69 -10.44
N LYS A 91 -9.75 1.52 -10.25
CA LYS A 91 -11.07 1.18 -10.80
C LYS A 91 -12.14 2.18 -10.35
N ARG A 92 -12.23 2.49 -9.06
CA ARG A 92 -13.24 3.42 -8.51
C ARG A 92 -13.09 4.84 -9.01
N ILE A 93 -11.87 5.29 -9.22
CA ILE A 93 -11.59 6.64 -9.72
C ILE A 93 -11.45 6.72 -11.25
N GLY A 94 -11.65 5.59 -11.96
CA GLY A 94 -11.64 5.53 -13.42
C GLY A 94 -10.29 5.79 -14.05
N LYS A 95 -9.19 5.34 -13.41
CA LYS A 95 -7.81 5.49 -13.90
C LYS A 95 -7.17 4.13 -14.16
N ASN A 96 -6.24 4.11 -15.11
CA ASN A 96 -5.38 2.97 -15.33
C ASN A 96 -4.34 2.87 -14.21
N VAL A 97 -3.76 1.69 -14.00
CA VAL A 97 -2.65 1.50 -13.05
C VAL A 97 -1.54 0.69 -13.70
N GLU A 98 -0.30 1.08 -13.43
CA GLU A 98 0.91 0.39 -13.87
C GLU A 98 1.82 0.16 -12.66
N PHE A 99 2.34 -1.07 -12.52
CA PHE A 99 3.23 -1.45 -11.44
C PHE A 99 4.67 -1.58 -11.92
N SER A 100 5.60 -1.07 -11.12
CA SER A 100 7.03 -1.22 -11.37
C SER A 100 7.76 -1.63 -10.09
N SER A 101 8.87 -2.35 -10.25
CA SER A 101 9.73 -2.74 -9.13
C SER A 101 10.78 -1.69 -8.84
N VAL A 102 11.00 -1.39 -7.56
CA VAL A 102 12.08 -0.51 -7.09
C VAL A 102 12.68 -1.06 -5.81
N ASP A 103 13.96 -0.80 -5.59
CA ASP A 103 14.58 -1.06 -4.29
C ASP A 103 13.98 -0.17 -3.19
N SER A 104 13.92 -0.67 -1.96
CA SER A 104 13.38 0.08 -0.82
C SER A 104 14.00 1.46 -0.65
N GLY A 105 15.32 1.60 -0.86
CA GLY A 105 16.02 2.87 -0.81
C GLY A 105 15.74 3.81 -1.97
N ALA A 106 15.24 3.29 -3.10
CA ALA A 106 14.96 4.06 -4.30
C ALA A 106 13.54 4.65 -4.35
N ARG A 107 12.64 4.28 -3.43
CA ARG A 107 11.23 4.73 -3.42
C ARG A 107 11.08 6.25 -3.43
N ALA A 108 11.78 6.93 -2.53
CA ALA A 108 11.73 8.40 -2.44
C ALA A 108 12.23 9.05 -3.74
N VAL A 109 13.29 8.50 -4.34
CA VAL A 109 13.84 8.99 -5.62
C VAL A 109 12.88 8.73 -6.78
N ALA A 110 12.24 7.56 -6.83
CA ALA A 110 11.24 7.26 -7.85
C ALA A 110 10.06 8.24 -7.81
N LEU A 111 9.61 8.58 -6.60
CA LEU A 111 8.56 9.57 -6.39
C LEU A 111 9.02 10.97 -6.80
N ALA A 112 10.16 11.44 -6.29
CA ALA A 112 10.69 12.78 -6.57
C ALA A 112 11.00 13.02 -8.05
N THR A 113 11.34 11.98 -8.80
CA THR A 113 11.65 12.07 -10.25
C THR A 113 10.44 11.84 -11.16
N GLY A 114 9.24 11.58 -10.60
CA GLY A 114 8.03 11.26 -11.37
C GLY A 114 8.07 9.91 -12.09
N LYS A 115 8.99 9.03 -11.72
CA LYS A 115 8.98 7.61 -12.17
C LYS A 115 7.85 6.83 -11.53
N ALA A 116 7.40 7.24 -10.35
CA ALA A 116 6.21 6.76 -9.69
C ALA A 116 5.38 7.95 -9.20
N ASP A 117 4.06 7.77 -9.20
CA ASP A 117 3.11 8.71 -8.61
C ASP A 117 2.77 8.29 -7.19
N VAL A 118 2.79 6.98 -6.93
CA VAL A 118 2.48 6.36 -5.64
C VAL A 118 3.58 5.37 -5.24
N VAL A 119 4.00 5.45 -3.98
CA VAL A 119 4.81 4.42 -3.33
C VAL A 119 4.16 4.00 -2.01
N PHE A 120 4.38 2.74 -1.62
CA PHE A 120 4.01 2.30 -0.27
C PHE A 120 5.12 2.69 0.69
N TRP A 121 4.86 3.70 1.48
CA TRP A 121 5.72 4.16 2.54
C TRP A 121 5.16 3.73 3.87
N SER A 122 5.79 4.10 4.89
CA SER A 122 5.61 3.52 6.17
C SER A 122 4.40 3.95 6.97
N GLN A 123 4.49 3.68 8.14
CA GLN A 123 3.58 3.67 9.24
C GLN A 123 3.27 5.08 9.68
N ILE A 124 2.00 5.34 9.86
CA ILE A 124 1.55 6.49 10.63
C ILE A 124 1.64 6.08 12.09
N GLY A 125 2.42 6.76 12.90
CA GLY A 125 2.78 6.40 14.28
C GLY A 125 1.59 6.67 15.17
N ASN A 126 0.79 7.04 15.66
CA ASN A 126 -0.21 7.08 16.71
C ASN A 126 -1.65 6.88 16.21
N TYR A 127 -2.17 5.67 16.35
CA TYR A 127 -3.49 5.28 15.85
C TYR A 127 -4.69 5.93 16.57
N ASN A 128 -4.46 6.60 17.68
CA ASN A 128 -5.54 7.17 18.48
C ASN A 128 -5.79 8.66 18.18
N ASP A 129 -4.91 9.26 17.41
CA ASP A 129 -4.99 10.68 17.07
C ASP A 129 -4.38 10.92 15.68
N TRP A 130 -5.22 10.77 14.66
CA TRP A 130 -4.83 10.94 13.26
C TRP A 130 -4.33 12.36 12.94
N ASP A 131 -4.80 13.35 13.67
CA ASP A 131 -4.39 14.76 13.52
C ASP A 131 -2.95 14.99 14.03
N LYS A 132 -2.41 14.03 14.78
CA LYS A 132 -1.06 14.05 15.35
C LYS A 132 -0.24 12.84 14.88
N ALA A 133 -0.58 12.27 13.73
CA ALA A 133 0.16 11.17 13.17
C ALA A 133 1.62 11.59 12.99
N ASP A 134 2.51 10.92 13.70
CA ASP A 134 3.94 11.01 13.45
C ASP A 134 4.23 10.22 12.18
N THR A 135 4.47 10.94 11.10
CA THR A 135 4.83 10.36 9.80
C THR A 135 6.28 9.88 9.76
N GLY A 136 6.99 10.02 10.87
CA GLY A 136 8.36 9.54 11.03
C GLY A 136 9.32 10.21 10.06
N ASP A 137 9.96 9.41 9.25
CA ASP A 137 10.94 9.81 8.24
C ASP A 137 10.31 10.10 6.86
N GLN A 138 9.09 10.63 6.83
CA GLN A 138 8.43 11.01 5.59
C GLN A 138 9.31 12.00 4.81
N PRO A 139 9.60 11.73 3.52
CA PRO A 139 10.38 12.65 2.69
C PRO A 139 9.71 14.01 2.55
N GLU A 140 10.53 15.06 2.45
CA GLU A 140 10.04 16.41 2.16
C GLU A 140 9.25 16.46 0.85
N ASN A 141 8.32 17.41 0.73
CA ASN A 141 7.44 17.62 -0.43
C ASN A 141 6.60 16.40 -0.80
N THR A 142 6.18 15.63 0.20
CA THR A 142 5.29 14.49 0.03
C THR A 142 4.05 14.58 0.91
N ILE A 143 2.98 13.91 0.49
CA ILE A 143 1.72 13.77 1.22
C ILE A 143 1.35 12.31 1.36
N VAL A 144 0.55 11.98 2.36
CA VAL A 144 0.08 10.62 2.62
C VAL A 144 -1.44 10.52 2.46
N THR A 145 -1.89 9.39 1.95
CA THR A 145 -3.33 9.07 1.91
C THR A 145 -3.85 8.70 3.29
N ASN A 146 -5.17 8.58 3.41
CA ASN A 146 -5.78 7.96 4.57
C ASN A 146 -5.20 6.56 4.82
N PRO A 147 -5.07 6.15 6.09
CA PRO A 147 -4.63 4.81 6.44
C PRO A 147 -5.68 3.78 6.01
N TYR A 148 -5.21 2.60 5.65
CA TYR A 148 -6.04 1.53 5.10
C TYR A 148 -5.77 0.16 5.73
N VAL A 149 -4.71 0.03 6.50
CA VAL A 149 -4.38 -1.19 7.25
C VAL A 149 -3.73 -0.84 8.57
N LYS A 150 -4.10 -1.57 9.63
CA LYS A 150 -3.44 -1.49 10.93
C LYS A 150 -2.43 -2.62 11.03
N SER A 151 -1.19 -2.27 11.28
CA SER A 151 -0.12 -3.24 11.52
C SER A 151 0.35 -3.18 12.97
N THR A 152 0.67 -4.34 13.54
CA THR A 152 1.22 -4.44 14.89
C THR A 152 2.68 -4.85 14.77
N LEU A 153 3.56 -4.05 15.39
CA LEU A 153 4.97 -4.43 15.51
C LEU A 153 5.14 -5.41 16.67
N CYS A 154 5.80 -6.53 16.40
CA CYS A 154 6.17 -7.52 17.40
C CYS A 154 7.69 -7.66 17.44
N TYR A 155 8.23 -7.80 18.64
CA TYR A 155 9.63 -8.19 18.82
C TYR A 155 9.71 -9.71 18.93
N ILE A 156 10.57 -10.31 18.14
CA ILE A 156 10.91 -11.73 18.29
C ILE A 156 12.14 -11.79 19.18
N VAL A 157 12.01 -12.46 20.31
CA VAL A 157 13.10 -12.66 21.26
C VAL A 157 13.25 -14.16 21.55
N ARG A 158 14.41 -14.56 22.03
CA ARG A 158 14.62 -15.94 22.48
C ARG A 158 13.73 -16.20 23.70
N GLU A 159 13.30 -17.45 23.87
CA GLU A 159 12.42 -17.88 24.97
C GLU A 159 13.04 -17.60 26.36
N ASP A 160 14.37 -17.65 26.46
CA ASP A 160 15.14 -17.36 27.66
C ASP A 160 15.45 -15.86 27.87
N SER A 161 14.91 -14.99 27.02
CA SER A 161 15.13 -13.55 27.12
C SER A 161 14.44 -12.95 28.35
N PRO A 162 15.12 -12.03 29.08
CA PRO A 162 14.46 -11.29 30.16
C PRO A 162 13.32 -10.37 29.71
N LEU A 163 13.18 -10.14 28.39
CA LEU A 163 12.10 -9.35 27.81
C LEU A 163 10.79 -10.15 27.63
N VAL A 164 10.83 -11.47 27.84
CA VAL A 164 9.61 -12.29 27.88
C VAL A 164 8.97 -12.10 29.24
N SER A 165 7.93 -11.29 29.33
CA SER A 165 7.09 -11.21 30.53
C SER A 165 6.36 -12.54 30.72
N ARG A 166 6.60 -13.20 31.85
CA ARG A 166 5.87 -14.40 32.27
C ARG A 166 4.51 -14.04 32.85
#